data_27e4ab6b1cbd72ec4b8744968d82497a
#
_entry.id   27e4ab6b1cbd72ec4b8744968d82497a
#
_cell.length_a   1.000
_cell.length_b   1.000
_cell.length_c   1.000
_cell.angle_alpha   90.00
_cell.angle_beta   90.00
_cell.angle_gamma   90.00
#
_symmetry.space_group_name_H-M   'P 1'
#
loop_
_entity.id
_entity.type
_entity.pdbx_description
1 polymer ?
#
loop_
_entity_poly.entity_id
_entity_poly.type
_entity_poly.pdbx_seq_one_letter_code
_entity_poly.pdbx_strand_id
1 'polypeptide(L)'
;MAEKNAMLVMRDVSKTFNPGTVNEKCALKNLNLTLKQGDFATIVGSNGAGKSTLFNAITGAFFADKGLIMLDGEDITYQKEHVRSKVIGHLFQDPLKGTAPHMTIEENMALAYLRTTTSKNAYFSRIKAADKKKFREQLALLDMGLEDRVKNIGFRS
;
A
#
# COMPACT_ATOMS: atom_id res chain seq x y z
N MET A 1 18.74 20.35 6.97
CA MET A 1 17.86 21.13 6.06
C MET A 1 17.22 20.32 4.92
N ALA A 2 17.53 19.04 4.71
CA ALA A 2 17.03 18.23 3.56
C ALA A 2 15.64 17.60 3.76
N GLU A 3 14.98 17.77 4.90
CA GLU A 3 13.78 17.00 5.26
C GLU A 3 12.44 17.71 5.03
N LYS A 4 12.45 19.00 4.70
CA LYS A 4 11.21 19.79 4.55
C LYS A 4 10.30 19.34 3.39
N ASN A 5 10.78 18.51 2.46
CA ASN A 5 10.03 18.02 1.30
C ASN A 5 10.12 16.48 1.16
N ALA A 6 10.49 15.76 2.22
CA ALA A 6 10.55 14.31 2.16
C ALA A 6 9.14 13.73 2.34
N MET A 7 8.69 12.92 1.36
CA MET A 7 7.43 12.18 1.44
C MET A 7 7.57 10.93 2.31
N LEU A 8 8.66 10.19 2.15
CA LEU A 8 8.97 8.98 2.95
C LEU A 8 10.40 9.11 3.51
N VAL A 9 10.54 8.91 4.81
CA VAL A 9 11.84 8.82 5.48
C VAL A 9 11.91 7.55 6.31
N MET A 10 12.95 6.77 6.09
CA MET A 10 13.30 5.63 6.94
C MET A 10 14.69 5.89 7.52
N ARG A 11 14.84 5.76 8.84
CA ARG A 11 16.12 5.96 9.55
C ARG A 11 16.44 4.75 10.41
N ASP A 12 17.61 4.16 10.16
CA ASP A 12 18.18 3.04 10.92
C ASP A 12 17.22 1.85 11.11
N VAL A 13 16.35 1.65 10.11
CA VAL A 13 15.30 0.63 10.16
C VAL A 13 15.92 -0.76 10.08
N SER A 14 15.63 -1.58 11.08
CA SER A 14 16.13 -2.96 11.18
C SER A 14 14.98 -3.92 11.44
N LYS A 15 15.09 -5.12 10.84
CA LYS A 15 14.14 -6.22 11.03
C LYS A 15 14.85 -7.56 11.00
N THR A 16 14.65 -8.33 12.05
CA THR A 16 15.11 -9.71 12.18
C THR A 16 13.90 -10.63 12.38
N PHE A 17 13.76 -11.62 11.55
CA PHE A 17 12.73 -12.65 11.71
C PHE A 17 13.29 -13.82 12.51
N ASN A 18 12.46 -14.42 13.37
CA ASN A 18 12.76 -15.58 14.22
C ASN A 18 14.06 -15.40 15.06
N PRO A 19 14.22 -14.28 15.79
CA PRO A 19 15.45 -14.04 16.55
C PRO A 19 15.70 -15.15 17.56
N GLY A 20 16.97 -15.54 17.71
CA GLY A 20 17.40 -16.58 18.65
C GLY A 20 17.08 -18.03 18.23
N THR A 21 16.62 -18.24 17.01
CA THR A 21 16.34 -19.58 16.46
C THR A 21 17.30 -19.95 15.34
N VAL A 22 17.33 -21.24 14.96
CA VAL A 22 18.11 -21.71 13.79
C VAL A 22 17.68 -21.10 12.47
N ASN A 23 16.48 -20.52 12.42
CA ASN A 23 15.91 -19.84 11.25
C ASN A 23 15.97 -18.32 11.38
N GLU A 24 16.83 -17.81 12.24
CA GLU A 24 17.02 -16.37 12.38
C GLU A 24 17.49 -15.75 11.05
N LYS A 25 16.81 -14.68 10.65
CA LYS A 25 17.15 -13.95 9.43
C LYS A 25 17.07 -12.46 9.65
N CYS A 26 18.22 -11.79 9.65
CA CYS A 26 18.29 -10.34 9.56
C CYS A 26 17.93 -9.91 8.14
N ALA A 27 16.73 -9.37 7.95
CA ALA A 27 16.21 -9.02 6.64
C ALA A 27 16.41 -7.54 6.28
N LEU A 28 16.44 -6.65 7.28
CA LEU A 28 16.82 -5.24 7.14
C LEU A 28 17.81 -4.90 8.23
N LYS A 29 18.89 -4.20 7.89
CA LYS A 29 19.93 -3.80 8.83
C LYS A 29 20.27 -2.32 8.63
N ASN A 30 19.91 -1.50 9.61
CA ASN A 30 20.19 -0.06 9.65
C ASN A 30 19.88 0.63 8.30
N LEU A 31 18.73 0.29 7.72
CA LEU A 31 18.34 0.80 6.42
C LEU A 31 17.93 2.26 6.54
N ASN A 32 18.50 3.09 5.67
CA ASN A 32 18.18 4.50 5.54
C ASN A 32 17.69 4.76 4.12
N LEU A 33 16.53 5.41 3.98
CA LEU A 33 15.90 5.76 2.71
C LEU A 33 15.16 7.06 2.86
N THR A 34 15.34 7.97 1.91
CA THR A 34 14.55 9.21 1.84
C THR A 34 14.03 9.36 0.42
N LEU A 35 12.71 9.50 0.28
CA LEU A 35 12.03 9.78 -0.98
C LEU A 35 11.29 11.11 -0.86
N LYS A 36 11.37 11.93 -1.90
CA LYS A 36 10.65 13.19 -2.00
C LYS A 36 9.35 13.00 -2.77
N GLN A 37 8.47 13.96 -2.68
CA GLN A 37 7.28 13.97 -3.52
C GLN A 37 7.67 13.99 -5.00
N GLY A 38 7.06 13.08 -5.78
CA GLY A 38 7.34 12.92 -7.21
C GLY A 38 8.52 12.02 -7.55
N ASP A 39 9.28 11.54 -6.56
CA ASP A 39 10.38 10.61 -6.82
C ASP A 39 9.84 9.26 -7.36
N PHE A 40 10.59 8.72 -8.31
CA PHE A 40 10.46 7.34 -8.78
C PHE A 40 11.71 6.57 -8.37
N ALA A 41 11.54 5.57 -7.51
CA ALA A 41 12.64 4.79 -6.97
C ALA A 41 12.52 3.31 -7.37
N THR A 42 13.61 2.72 -7.82
CA THR A 42 13.70 1.30 -8.17
C THR A 42 14.60 0.57 -7.17
N ILE A 43 14.13 -0.57 -6.67
CA ILE A 43 14.89 -1.42 -5.76
C ILE A 43 15.36 -2.66 -6.51
N VAL A 44 16.67 -2.80 -6.68
CA VAL A 44 17.30 -3.92 -7.37
C VAL A 44 18.03 -4.81 -6.37
N GLY A 45 18.00 -6.10 -6.60
CA GLY A 45 18.69 -7.09 -5.76
C GLY A 45 18.23 -8.52 -6.08
N SER A 46 19.01 -9.51 -5.66
CA SER A 46 18.70 -10.94 -5.80
C SER A 46 17.45 -11.34 -5.00
N ASN A 47 16.95 -12.55 -5.27
CA ASN A 47 15.88 -13.12 -4.44
C ASN A 47 16.39 -13.30 -3.00
N GLY A 48 15.57 -12.88 -2.03
CA GLY A 48 15.95 -12.90 -0.62
C GLY A 48 16.74 -11.68 -0.11
N ALA A 49 17.10 -10.70 -0.98
CA ALA A 49 17.82 -9.48 -0.61
C ALA A 49 17.02 -8.48 0.26
N GLY A 50 15.82 -8.81 0.71
CA GLY A 50 15.03 -7.93 1.58
C GLY A 50 14.08 -6.96 0.86
N LYS A 51 13.96 -7.00 -0.47
CA LYS A 51 13.07 -6.09 -1.23
C LYS A 51 11.64 -6.11 -0.73
N SER A 52 11.03 -7.29 -0.69
CA SER A 52 9.66 -7.46 -0.17
C SER A 52 9.56 -7.09 1.32
N THR A 53 10.61 -7.33 2.09
CA THR A 53 10.67 -6.94 3.50
C THR A 53 10.63 -5.42 3.65
N LEU A 54 11.35 -4.69 2.80
CA LEU A 54 11.30 -3.24 2.78
C LEU A 54 9.90 -2.71 2.46
N PHE A 55 9.26 -3.22 1.39
CA PHE A 55 7.88 -2.82 1.06
C PHE A 55 6.91 -3.15 2.21
N ASN A 56 7.03 -4.32 2.81
CA ASN A 56 6.20 -4.74 3.93
C ASN A 56 6.44 -3.87 5.19
N ALA A 57 7.67 -3.39 5.42
CA ALA A 57 7.96 -2.44 6.49
C ALA A 57 7.28 -1.08 6.26
N ILE A 58 7.25 -0.60 5.00
CA ILE A 58 6.58 0.66 4.63
C ILE A 58 5.05 0.51 4.75
N THR A 59 4.48 -0.58 4.23
CA THR A 59 3.02 -0.81 4.27
C THR A 59 2.50 -1.19 5.67
N GLY A 60 3.37 -1.63 6.59
CA GLY A 60 2.99 -1.99 7.95
C GLY A 60 2.49 -3.42 8.12
N ALA A 61 2.84 -4.32 7.19
CA ALA A 61 2.56 -5.76 7.32
C ALA A 61 3.25 -6.38 8.55
N PHE A 62 4.29 -5.75 9.04
CA PHE A 62 4.92 -5.98 10.35
C PHE A 62 5.55 -4.68 10.87
N PHE A 63 5.89 -4.64 12.16
CA PHE A 63 6.62 -3.54 12.75
C PHE A 63 8.13 -3.79 12.67
N ALA A 64 8.89 -2.72 12.41
CA ALA A 64 10.35 -2.76 12.52
C ALA A 64 10.77 -3.02 13.98
N ASP A 65 11.92 -3.68 14.16
CA ASP A 65 12.45 -3.93 15.50
C ASP A 65 13.18 -2.69 16.03
N LYS A 66 13.75 -1.89 15.12
CA LYS A 66 14.42 -0.61 15.40
C LYS A 66 14.23 0.36 14.24
N GLY A 67 14.46 1.63 14.53
CA GLY A 67 14.44 2.72 13.56
C GLY A 67 13.13 3.47 13.54
N LEU A 68 13.02 4.38 12.58
CA LEU A 68 11.92 5.31 12.41
C LEU A 68 11.43 5.27 10.98
N ILE A 69 10.12 5.26 10.77
CA ILE A 69 9.48 5.39 9.47
C ILE A 69 8.52 6.56 9.52
N MET A 70 8.75 7.57 8.70
CA MET A 70 7.89 8.76 8.59
C MET A 70 7.30 8.84 7.19
N LEU A 71 6.05 9.23 7.10
CA LEU A 71 5.34 9.52 5.86
C LEU A 71 4.71 10.91 5.95
N ASP A 72 5.05 11.78 5.01
CA ASP A 72 4.58 13.18 4.96
C ASP A 72 4.70 13.91 6.31
N GLY A 73 5.83 13.70 7.01
CA GLY A 73 6.11 14.29 8.30
C GLY A 73 5.46 13.59 9.50
N GLU A 74 4.62 12.60 9.31
CA GLU A 74 3.99 11.82 10.37
C GLU A 74 4.79 10.55 10.68
N ASP A 75 4.99 10.24 11.96
CA ASP A 75 5.58 8.96 12.41
C ASP A 75 4.56 7.82 12.24
N ILE A 76 4.87 6.91 11.33
CA ILE A 76 4.05 5.73 11.06
C ILE A 76 4.69 4.43 11.57
N THR A 77 5.81 4.48 12.29
CA THR A 77 6.63 3.33 12.70
C THR A 77 5.79 2.19 13.30
N TYR A 78 4.86 2.53 14.17
CA TYR A 78 3.98 1.56 14.85
C TYR A 78 2.51 1.65 14.42
N GLN A 79 2.21 2.36 13.33
CA GLN A 79 0.86 2.35 12.77
C GLN A 79 0.58 1.01 12.09
N LYS A 80 -0.62 0.46 12.33
CA LYS A 80 -1.08 -0.79 11.73
C LYS A 80 -1.33 -0.64 10.22
N GLU A 81 -1.18 -1.72 9.47
CA GLU A 81 -1.36 -1.78 8.03
C GLU A 81 -2.67 -1.13 7.55
N HIS A 82 -3.80 -1.41 8.20
CA HIS A 82 -5.10 -0.86 7.82
C HIS A 82 -5.20 0.68 7.99
N VAL A 83 -4.34 1.28 8.83
CA VAL A 83 -4.25 2.73 8.97
C VAL A 83 -3.41 3.29 7.83
N ARG A 84 -2.22 2.72 7.59
CA ARG A 84 -1.31 3.14 6.51
C ARG A 84 -1.93 2.95 5.13
N SER A 85 -2.73 1.91 4.93
CA SER A 85 -3.40 1.65 3.65
C SER A 85 -4.44 2.71 3.22
N LYS A 86 -4.75 3.68 4.09
CA LYS A 86 -5.56 4.85 3.71
C LYS A 86 -4.78 5.83 2.83
N VAL A 87 -3.47 5.87 2.98
CA VAL A 87 -2.57 6.83 2.32
C VAL A 87 -1.48 6.16 1.47
N ILE A 88 -1.20 4.86 1.69
CA ILE A 88 -0.23 4.08 0.93
C ILE A 88 -0.97 3.07 0.05
N GLY A 89 -0.86 3.23 -1.27
CA GLY A 89 -1.30 2.21 -2.22
C GLY A 89 -0.24 1.10 -2.36
N HIS A 90 -0.69 -0.15 -2.44
CA HIS A 90 0.18 -1.31 -2.64
C HIS A 90 -0.34 -2.17 -3.80
N LEU A 91 0.51 -2.37 -4.81
CA LEU A 91 0.27 -3.33 -5.88
C LEU A 91 1.02 -4.62 -5.57
N PHE A 92 0.29 -5.73 -5.54
CA PHE A 92 0.87 -7.06 -5.34
C PHE A 92 1.31 -7.66 -6.68
N GLN A 93 2.32 -8.52 -6.65
CA GLN A 93 2.73 -9.30 -7.81
C GLN A 93 1.61 -10.25 -8.26
N ASP A 94 0.87 -10.82 -7.30
CA ASP A 94 -0.33 -11.60 -7.54
C ASP A 94 -1.56 -10.68 -7.43
N PRO A 95 -2.29 -10.44 -8.54
CA PRO A 95 -3.45 -9.55 -8.53
C PRO A 95 -4.56 -9.98 -7.55
N LEU A 96 -4.67 -11.28 -7.28
CA LEU A 96 -5.69 -11.82 -6.37
C LEU A 96 -5.46 -11.39 -4.92
N LYS A 97 -4.23 -11.04 -4.55
CA LYS A 97 -3.92 -10.56 -3.19
C LYS A 97 -4.37 -9.11 -2.95
N GLY A 98 -4.55 -8.33 -4.01
CA GLY A 98 -4.94 -6.92 -3.93
C GLY A 98 -6.42 -6.67 -4.21
N THR A 99 -7.18 -7.68 -4.61
CA THR A 99 -8.59 -7.55 -5.00
C THR A 99 -9.45 -8.61 -4.32
N ALA A 100 -10.76 -8.37 -4.26
CA ALA A 100 -11.76 -9.37 -3.90
C ALA A 100 -12.25 -10.03 -5.21
N PRO A 101 -11.77 -11.24 -5.57
CA PRO A 101 -11.96 -11.81 -6.91
C PRO A 101 -13.41 -12.19 -7.22
N HIS A 102 -14.25 -12.33 -6.19
CA HIS A 102 -15.68 -12.61 -6.33
C HIS A 102 -16.54 -11.36 -6.46
N MET A 103 -15.95 -10.18 -6.31
CA MET A 103 -16.61 -8.90 -6.45
C MET A 103 -16.38 -8.32 -7.84
N THR A 104 -17.32 -7.50 -8.30
CA THR A 104 -17.18 -6.73 -9.53
C THR A 104 -16.09 -5.68 -9.41
N ILE A 105 -15.64 -5.11 -10.53
CA ILE A 105 -14.71 -3.98 -10.54
C ILE A 105 -15.28 -2.81 -9.73
N GLU A 106 -16.56 -2.48 -9.92
CA GLU A 106 -17.24 -1.39 -9.20
C GLU A 106 -17.20 -1.62 -7.68
N GLU A 107 -17.46 -2.84 -7.22
CA GLU A 107 -17.42 -3.18 -5.79
C GLU A 107 -16.00 -3.10 -5.22
N ASN A 108 -14.99 -3.58 -5.95
CA ASN A 108 -13.60 -3.45 -5.55
C ASN A 108 -13.17 -1.97 -5.46
N MET A 109 -13.55 -1.14 -6.44
CA MET A 109 -13.27 0.30 -6.40
C MET A 109 -14.01 0.98 -5.24
N ALA A 110 -15.25 0.57 -4.97
CA ALA A 110 -16.02 1.07 -3.85
C ALA A 110 -15.36 0.77 -2.50
N LEU A 111 -14.85 -0.45 -2.30
CA LEU A 111 -14.08 -0.82 -1.10
C LEU A 111 -12.85 0.05 -0.93
N ALA A 112 -12.08 0.25 -2.01
CA ALA A 112 -10.88 1.10 -1.97
C ALA A 112 -11.25 2.56 -1.64
N TYR A 113 -12.30 3.09 -2.26
CA TYR A 113 -12.78 4.45 -2.04
C TYR A 113 -13.27 4.68 -0.61
N LEU A 114 -14.06 3.76 -0.06
CA LEU A 114 -14.55 3.85 1.32
C LEU A 114 -13.42 3.82 2.34
N ARG A 115 -12.34 3.07 2.06
CA ARG A 115 -11.17 3.01 2.94
C ARG A 115 -10.41 4.33 3.02
N THR A 116 -10.34 5.08 1.93
CA THR A 116 -9.63 6.38 1.87
C THR A 116 -10.51 7.54 2.37
N THR A 117 -11.82 7.34 2.49
CA THR A 117 -12.74 8.39 2.91
C THR A 117 -12.68 8.59 4.42
N THR A 118 -12.36 9.80 4.86
CA THR A 118 -12.23 10.20 6.28
C THR A 118 -13.56 10.45 6.99
N SER A 119 -14.70 10.22 6.33
CA SER A 119 -16.01 10.43 6.93
C SER A 119 -16.22 9.50 8.13
N LYS A 120 -16.58 10.07 9.27
CA LYS A 120 -16.96 9.33 10.51
C LYS A 120 -18.11 8.35 10.28
N ASN A 121 -18.88 8.51 9.18
CA ASN A 121 -20.00 7.67 8.78
C ASN A 121 -19.63 6.72 7.63
N ALA A 122 -18.37 6.42 7.38
CA ALA A 122 -17.93 5.55 6.27
C ALA A 122 -18.60 4.17 6.32
N TYR A 123 -18.90 3.64 7.48
CA TYR A 123 -19.63 2.37 7.65
C TYR A 123 -21.07 2.38 7.12
N PHE A 124 -21.68 3.56 6.98
CA PHE A 124 -23.05 3.74 6.48
C PHE A 124 -23.09 4.53 5.17
N SER A 125 -21.93 4.92 4.63
CA SER A 125 -21.86 5.64 3.36
C SER A 125 -22.23 4.68 2.21
N ARG A 126 -23.42 4.86 1.65
CA ARG A 126 -23.78 4.22 0.39
C ARG A 126 -23.00 4.87 -0.74
N ILE A 127 -22.46 4.06 -1.66
CA ILE A 127 -21.87 4.55 -2.91
C ILE A 127 -22.97 5.26 -3.72
N LYS A 128 -22.75 6.54 -3.99
CA LYS A 128 -23.69 7.38 -4.74
C LYS A 128 -23.45 7.25 -6.24
N ALA A 129 -24.44 7.63 -7.04
CA ALA A 129 -24.31 7.67 -8.50
C ALA A 129 -23.11 8.54 -8.96
N ALA A 130 -22.81 9.62 -8.25
CA ALA A 130 -21.64 10.47 -8.51
C ALA A 130 -20.31 9.72 -8.28
N ASP A 131 -20.23 8.84 -7.28
CA ASP A 131 -19.03 8.05 -7.01
C ASP A 131 -18.80 7.01 -8.11
N LYS A 132 -19.89 6.36 -8.56
CA LYS A 132 -19.86 5.42 -9.69
C LYS A 132 -19.40 6.08 -10.99
N LYS A 133 -19.82 7.33 -11.23
CA LYS A 133 -19.34 8.12 -12.36
C LYS A 133 -17.84 8.34 -12.29
N LYS A 134 -17.31 8.73 -11.12
CA LYS A 134 -15.85 8.86 -10.89
C LYS A 134 -15.10 7.55 -11.13
N PHE A 135 -15.64 6.42 -10.70
CA PHE A 135 -15.00 5.12 -10.94
C PHE A 135 -14.87 4.82 -12.43
N ARG A 136 -15.91 5.10 -13.22
CA ARG A 136 -15.84 4.94 -14.68
C ARG A 136 -14.83 5.87 -15.32
N GLU A 137 -14.81 7.14 -14.91
CA GLU A 137 -13.82 8.12 -15.40
C GLU A 137 -12.38 7.65 -15.10
N GLN A 138 -12.11 7.10 -13.91
CA GLN A 138 -10.80 6.56 -13.57
C GLN A 138 -10.46 5.29 -14.39
N LEU A 139 -11.42 4.42 -14.66
CA LEU A 139 -11.21 3.23 -15.47
C LEU A 139 -10.97 3.60 -16.94
N ALA A 140 -11.64 4.62 -17.46
CA ALA A 140 -11.45 5.11 -18.83
C ALA A 140 -9.99 5.60 -19.06
N LEU A 141 -9.30 6.10 -18.03
CA LEU A 141 -7.89 6.51 -18.14
C LEU A 141 -6.95 5.33 -18.45
N LEU A 142 -7.38 4.09 -18.20
CA LEU A 142 -6.57 2.91 -18.52
C LEU A 142 -6.68 2.49 -19.99
N ASP A 143 -7.61 3.07 -20.76
CA ASP A 143 -7.85 2.80 -22.18
C ASP A 143 -8.00 1.28 -22.50
N MET A 144 -8.67 0.56 -21.61
CA MET A 144 -8.87 -0.89 -21.69
C MET A 144 -10.33 -1.31 -21.89
N GLY A 145 -11.26 -0.34 -22.09
CA GLY A 145 -12.71 -0.58 -22.19
C GLY A 145 -13.31 -1.18 -20.91
N LEU A 146 -12.70 -0.94 -19.75
CA LEU A 146 -13.14 -1.47 -18.47
C LEU A 146 -14.34 -0.69 -17.92
N GLU A 147 -14.50 0.55 -18.31
CA GLU A 147 -15.59 1.44 -17.94
C GLU A 147 -16.96 0.87 -18.31
N ASP A 148 -17.06 0.10 -19.39
CA ASP A 148 -18.28 -0.57 -19.82
C ASP A 148 -18.48 -1.94 -19.17
N ARG A 149 -17.41 -2.53 -18.62
CA ARG A 149 -17.41 -3.86 -17.99
C ARG A 149 -17.59 -3.84 -16.47
N VAL A 150 -17.85 -2.69 -15.89
CA VAL A 150 -17.91 -2.45 -14.43
C VAL A 150 -18.77 -3.45 -13.66
N LYS A 151 -19.78 -4.03 -14.31
CA LYS A 151 -20.74 -4.96 -13.69
C LYS A 151 -20.42 -6.45 -13.89
N ASN A 152 -19.48 -6.81 -14.76
CA ASN A 152 -19.39 -8.18 -15.30
C ASN A 152 -18.10 -8.95 -15.01
N ILE A 153 -17.21 -8.46 -14.16
CA ILE A 153 -15.97 -9.19 -13.90
C ILE A 153 -15.97 -9.72 -12.47
N GLY A 154 -16.59 -10.87 -12.27
CA GLY A 154 -16.00 -11.89 -11.46
C GLY A 154 -14.89 -12.55 -12.29
N PHE A 155 -13.72 -12.78 -11.74
CA PHE A 155 -12.72 -13.65 -12.36
C PHE A 155 -13.37 -15.03 -12.53
N ARG A 156 -13.96 -15.30 -13.70
CA ARG A 156 -14.34 -16.65 -14.09
C ARG A 156 -13.08 -17.31 -14.62
N SER A 157 -12.61 -18.29 -13.85
CA SER A 157 -11.68 -19.32 -14.30
C SER A 157 -12.18 -20.00 -15.57
#